data_795c7a667d634c16b5c9ed47130b4757
#
_entry.id   795c7a667d634c16b5c9ed47130b4757
#
_cell.length_a   1.000
_cell.length_b   1.000
_cell.length_c   1.000
_cell.angle_alpha   90.00
_cell.angle_beta   90.00
_cell.angle_gamma   90.00
#
_symmetry.space_group_name_H-M   'P 1'
#
loop_
_entity.id
_entity.type
_entity.pdbx_description
1 polymer ?
#
loop_
_entity_poly.entity_id
_entity_poly.type
_entity_poly.pdbx_seq_one_letter_code
_entity_poly.pdbx_strand_id
1 'polypeptide(L)'
;MLKKTFFIFIVFNYLIISGCMNVPKNQGDACSIIKQKKSWRSALKKTERKWGVSPGMQLAFIKTESNFRPTARTQRKYFLGVIPSGRISSAYGYSQALDGTWKEYKKSTGHKYHRRSNFAHSTNFIGWYINKSNRLLGISKSNAYLQYLAYHQGQAGFKTGAYKTKKALLEVAKKTALNKKIFDRQLKKCM
;
A
#
# COMPACT_ATOMS: atom_id res chain seq x y z
N MET A 1 19.44 -57.36 -36.80
CA MET A 1 18.26 -56.89 -36.02
C MET A 1 18.66 -55.58 -35.34
N LEU A 2 18.32 -54.44 -35.88
CA LEU A 2 18.62 -53.11 -35.30
C LEU A 2 17.48 -52.68 -34.38
N LYS A 3 17.75 -52.57 -33.08
CA LYS A 3 16.79 -51.95 -32.15
C LYS A 3 16.89 -50.42 -32.27
N LYS A 4 15.88 -49.80 -32.87
CA LYS A 4 15.71 -48.33 -32.88
C LYS A 4 15.25 -47.89 -31.50
N THR A 5 16.15 -47.25 -30.74
CA THR A 5 15.83 -46.55 -29.51
C THR A 5 15.23 -45.20 -29.85
N PHE A 6 13.94 -45.06 -29.59
CA PHE A 6 13.20 -43.79 -29.81
C PHE A 6 13.45 -42.86 -28.61
N PHE A 7 14.29 -41.87 -28.79
CA PHE A 7 14.54 -40.84 -27.78
C PHE A 7 13.43 -39.81 -27.87
N ILE A 8 12.46 -39.86 -26.94
CA ILE A 8 11.42 -38.85 -26.80
C ILE A 8 12.03 -37.65 -26.09
N PHE A 9 12.34 -36.59 -26.84
CA PHE A 9 12.67 -35.27 -26.31
C PHE A 9 11.40 -34.64 -25.78
N ILE A 10 11.16 -34.72 -24.46
CA ILE A 10 10.14 -33.93 -23.77
C ILE A 10 10.71 -32.51 -23.65
N VAL A 11 10.36 -31.64 -24.60
CA VAL A 11 10.61 -30.20 -24.49
C VAL A 11 9.63 -29.68 -23.45
N PHE A 12 10.10 -29.54 -22.23
CA PHE A 12 9.37 -28.88 -21.14
C PHE A 12 9.36 -27.39 -21.45
N ASN A 13 8.30 -26.94 -22.13
CA ASN A 13 8.03 -25.52 -22.35
C ASN A 13 7.78 -24.88 -20.99
N TYR A 14 8.81 -24.32 -20.36
CA TYR A 14 8.67 -23.39 -19.25
C TYR A 14 7.97 -22.14 -19.75
N LEU A 15 6.65 -22.14 -19.71
CA LEU A 15 5.86 -20.92 -19.73
C LEU A 15 6.27 -20.10 -18.48
N ILE A 16 7.26 -19.25 -18.64
CA ILE A 16 7.57 -18.18 -17.69
C ILE A 16 6.35 -17.27 -17.73
N ILE A 17 5.36 -17.58 -16.88
CA ILE A 17 4.28 -16.65 -16.56
C ILE A 17 4.97 -15.53 -15.76
N SER A 18 5.58 -14.60 -16.49
CA SER A 18 5.95 -13.29 -15.94
C SER A 18 4.64 -12.67 -15.50
N GLY A 19 4.27 -12.90 -14.23
CA GLY A 19 3.17 -12.22 -13.59
C GLY A 19 3.46 -10.75 -13.68
N CYS A 20 3.01 -10.08 -14.75
CA CYS A 20 3.05 -8.64 -14.89
C CYS A 20 2.41 -8.06 -13.64
N MET A 21 3.24 -7.64 -12.69
CA MET A 21 2.76 -6.87 -11.55
C MET A 21 2.08 -5.64 -12.15
N ASN A 22 0.78 -5.64 -12.10
CA ASN A 22 -0.08 -4.69 -12.78
C ASN A 22 -0.02 -3.31 -12.08
N VAL A 23 1.21 -2.77 -12.00
CA VAL A 23 1.54 -1.47 -11.38
C VAL A 23 1.35 -0.38 -12.43
N PRO A 24 0.74 0.77 -12.10
CA PRO A 24 0.58 1.88 -13.03
C PRO A 24 1.93 2.35 -13.58
N LYS A 25 2.03 2.57 -14.90
CA LYS A 25 3.26 2.99 -15.57
C LYS A 25 3.70 4.40 -15.13
N ASN A 26 2.77 5.35 -15.08
CA ASN A 26 3.03 6.71 -14.60
C ASN A 26 2.44 6.92 -13.21
N GLN A 27 3.24 6.65 -12.18
CA GLN A 27 2.84 6.77 -10.77
C GLN A 27 2.86 8.21 -10.23
N GLY A 28 3.29 9.17 -11.03
CA GLY A 28 3.29 10.60 -10.70
C GLY A 28 2.01 11.31 -11.14
N ASP A 29 1.21 10.67 -11.98
CA ASP A 29 -0.02 11.24 -12.54
C ASP A 29 -1.25 10.45 -12.11
N ALA A 30 -2.06 11.06 -11.24
CA ALA A 30 -3.27 10.43 -10.70
C ALA A 30 -4.31 10.15 -11.80
N CYS A 31 -4.44 11.01 -12.81
CA CYS A 31 -5.34 10.78 -13.93
C CYS A 31 -4.91 9.56 -14.77
N SER A 32 -3.62 9.43 -15.04
CA SER A 32 -3.05 8.28 -15.71
C SER A 32 -3.27 6.99 -14.91
N ILE A 33 -3.10 7.03 -13.58
CA ILE A 33 -3.35 5.90 -12.68
C ILE A 33 -4.80 5.42 -12.80
N ILE A 34 -5.79 6.30 -12.65
CA ILE A 34 -7.20 5.92 -12.69
C ILE A 34 -7.69 5.55 -14.10
N LYS A 35 -7.09 6.09 -15.17
CA LYS A 35 -7.33 5.68 -16.55
C LYS A 35 -6.88 4.25 -16.81
N GLN A 36 -5.67 3.89 -16.35
CA GLN A 36 -5.12 2.53 -16.46
C GLN A 36 -5.86 1.52 -15.57
N LYS A 37 -6.40 1.96 -14.43
CA LYS A 37 -7.04 1.14 -13.40
C LYS A 37 -8.47 1.63 -13.12
N LYS A 38 -9.36 1.47 -14.09
CA LYS A 38 -10.74 1.98 -14.03
C LYS A 38 -11.48 1.62 -12.71
N SER A 39 -11.31 0.40 -12.21
CA SER A 39 -11.91 -0.04 -10.94
C SER A 39 -11.41 0.72 -9.71
N TRP A 40 -10.21 1.31 -9.77
CA TRP A 40 -9.66 2.07 -8.65
C TRP A 40 -10.40 3.38 -8.41
N ARG A 41 -10.92 4.03 -9.46
CA ARG A 41 -11.75 5.22 -9.34
C ARG A 41 -12.95 4.99 -8.41
N SER A 42 -13.66 3.88 -8.61
CA SER A 42 -14.81 3.51 -7.76
C SER A 42 -14.38 3.23 -6.31
N ALA A 43 -13.28 2.50 -6.12
CA ALA A 43 -12.73 2.19 -4.80
C ALA A 43 -12.36 3.46 -4.01
N LEU A 44 -11.66 4.40 -4.66
CA LEU A 44 -11.27 5.68 -4.07
C LEU A 44 -12.48 6.51 -3.64
N LYS A 45 -13.49 6.65 -4.52
CA LYS A 45 -14.74 7.35 -4.20
C LYS A 45 -15.54 6.68 -3.07
N LYS A 46 -15.58 5.35 -3.04
CA LYS A 46 -16.25 4.59 -1.96
C LYS A 46 -15.59 4.85 -0.61
N THR A 47 -14.25 4.85 -0.58
CA THR A 47 -13.47 5.15 0.63
C THR A 47 -13.66 6.61 1.09
N GLU A 48 -13.66 7.56 0.16
CA GLU A 48 -13.92 8.97 0.45
C GLU A 48 -15.30 9.18 1.08
N ARG A 49 -16.35 8.63 0.47
CA ARG A 49 -17.72 8.72 1.02
C ARG A 49 -17.83 8.12 2.41
N LYS A 50 -17.14 6.98 2.65
CA LYS A 50 -17.24 6.28 3.95
C LYS A 50 -16.44 6.95 5.06
N TRP A 51 -15.25 7.47 4.76
CA TRP A 51 -14.29 7.90 5.77
C TRP A 51 -13.95 9.40 5.71
N GLY A 52 -14.39 10.12 4.68
CA GLY A 52 -14.05 11.52 4.48
C GLY A 52 -12.57 11.75 4.14
N VAL A 53 -11.92 10.79 3.50
CA VAL A 53 -10.48 10.83 3.13
C VAL A 53 -10.37 10.95 1.62
N SER A 54 -9.78 12.06 1.13
CA SER A 54 -9.73 12.36 -0.30
C SER A 54 -9.00 11.27 -1.11
N PRO A 55 -9.40 11.06 -2.38
CA PRO A 55 -8.71 10.15 -3.31
C PRO A 55 -7.21 10.43 -3.44
N GLY A 56 -6.80 11.69 -3.46
CA GLY A 56 -5.39 12.08 -3.52
C GLY A 56 -4.61 11.66 -2.27
N MET A 57 -5.24 11.75 -1.09
CA MET A 57 -4.65 11.23 0.16
C MET A 57 -4.42 9.71 0.07
N GLN A 58 -5.42 8.96 -0.36
CA GLN A 58 -5.36 7.51 -0.48
C GLN A 58 -4.24 7.08 -1.45
N LEU A 59 -4.16 7.71 -2.63
CA LEU A 59 -3.11 7.44 -3.62
C LEU A 59 -1.72 7.81 -3.10
N ALA A 60 -1.58 8.94 -2.40
CA ALA A 60 -0.30 9.36 -1.84
C ALA A 60 0.25 8.35 -0.82
N PHE A 61 -0.62 7.83 0.05
CA PHE A 61 -0.23 6.78 1.00
C PHE A 61 0.19 5.51 0.28
N ILE A 62 -0.61 5.00 -0.66
CA ILE A 62 -0.27 3.78 -1.42
C ILE A 62 1.03 3.96 -2.21
N LYS A 63 1.26 5.13 -2.82
CA LYS A 63 2.51 5.44 -3.50
C LYS A 63 3.69 5.36 -2.55
N THR A 64 3.58 5.98 -1.38
CA THR A 64 4.65 6.00 -0.38
C THR A 64 4.93 4.61 0.20
N GLU A 65 3.88 3.84 0.52
CA GLU A 65 4.01 2.54 1.18
C GLU A 65 4.51 1.42 0.25
N SER A 66 4.00 1.35 -0.96
CA SER A 66 4.23 0.19 -1.82
C SER A 66 4.63 0.51 -3.25
N ASN A 67 4.62 1.79 -3.64
CA ASN A 67 4.73 2.18 -5.04
C ASN A 67 3.69 1.45 -5.93
N PHE A 68 2.45 1.35 -5.42
CA PHE A 68 1.34 0.62 -6.06
C PHE A 68 1.59 -0.87 -6.29
N ARG A 69 2.52 -1.50 -5.59
CA ARG A 69 2.78 -2.94 -5.69
C ARG A 69 1.84 -3.74 -4.78
N PRO A 70 1.00 -4.65 -5.32
CA PRO A 70 0.01 -5.40 -4.53
C PRO A 70 0.64 -6.37 -3.54
N THR A 71 1.84 -6.85 -3.81
CA THR A 71 2.55 -7.87 -3.03
C THR A 71 3.83 -7.33 -2.37
N ALA A 72 3.93 -5.98 -2.22
CA ALA A 72 5.08 -5.37 -1.56
C ALA A 72 5.29 -5.97 -0.16
N ARG A 73 6.54 -6.27 0.16
CA ARG A 73 6.96 -6.83 1.46
C ARG A 73 8.25 -6.17 1.92
N THR A 74 8.48 -6.16 3.24
CA THR A 74 9.77 -5.76 3.82
C THR A 74 10.87 -6.76 3.47
N GLN A 75 12.12 -6.31 3.59
CA GLN A 75 13.30 -7.14 3.35
C GLN A 75 13.32 -8.37 4.25
N ARG A 76 13.92 -9.44 3.74
CA ARG A 76 14.22 -10.63 4.54
C ARG A 76 15.36 -10.35 5.49
N LYS A 77 15.31 -10.94 6.68
CA LYS A 77 16.45 -11.08 7.57
C LYS A 77 17.18 -12.37 7.21
N TYR A 78 18.48 -12.38 7.39
CA TYR A 78 19.29 -13.56 7.19
C TYR A 78 20.11 -13.82 8.46
N PHE A 79 20.10 -15.07 8.92
CA PHE A 79 21.02 -15.56 9.93
C PHE A 79 22.35 -15.92 9.26
N LEU A 80 23.48 -15.52 9.83
CA LEU A 80 24.83 -15.66 9.23
C LEU A 80 24.93 -15.14 7.77
N GLY A 81 24.10 -14.15 7.39
CA GLY A 81 24.12 -13.56 6.06
C GLY A 81 23.49 -14.40 4.93
N VAL A 82 23.22 -15.69 5.16
CA VAL A 82 22.79 -16.63 4.10
C VAL A 82 21.47 -17.35 4.40
N ILE A 83 21.16 -17.66 5.64
CA ILE A 83 19.98 -18.44 6.02
C ILE A 83 18.79 -17.50 6.25
N PRO A 84 17.67 -17.58 5.47
CA PRO A 84 16.52 -16.73 5.67
C PRO A 84 15.89 -16.94 7.05
N SER A 85 15.86 -15.88 7.90
CA SER A 85 15.34 -15.93 9.27
C SER A 85 14.07 -15.07 9.45
N GLY A 86 13.25 -14.95 8.40
CA GLY A 86 12.03 -14.17 8.44
C GLY A 86 12.13 -12.80 7.76
N ARG A 87 11.33 -11.82 8.21
CA ARG A 87 11.29 -10.45 7.65
C ARG A 87 11.42 -9.41 8.75
N ILE A 88 11.82 -8.19 8.35
CA ILE A 88 11.98 -7.06 9.29
C ILE A 88 10.64 -6.74 9.98
N SER A 89 9.53 -6.85 9.26
CA SER A 89 8.18 -6.69 9.81
C SER A 89 7.14 -7.49 9.03
N SER A 90 5.91 -7.58 9.56
CA SER A 90 4.76 -8.21 8.90
C SER A 90 4.05 -7.32 7.88
N ALA A 91 4.61 -6.13 7.56
CA ALA A 91 4.04 -5.20 6.58
C ALA A 91 3.88 -5.84 5.21
N TYR A 92 2.67 -5.67 4.59
CA TYR A 92 2.35 -6.33 3.34
C TYR A 92 1.36 -5.55 2.48
N GLY A 93 1.53 -5.67 1.17
CA GLY A 93 0.58 -5.24 0.16
C GLY A 93 0.57 -3.73 -0.08
N TYR A 94 -0.51 -3.21 -0.65
CA TYR A 94 -0.62 -1.81 -1.05
C TYR A 94 -0.42 -0.82 0.11
N SER A 95 -0.99 -1.12 1.28
CA SER A 95 -1.01 -0.24 2.44
C SER A 95 0.11 -0.51 3.44
N GLN A 96 0.95 -1.53 3.25
CA GLN A 96 1.99 -1.97 4.19
C GLN A 96 1.50 -2.12 5.63
N ALA A 97 0.20 -2.43 5.79
CA ALA A 97 -0.38 -2.66 7.11
C ALA A 97 0.28 -3.87 7.80
N LEU A 98 0.57 -3.74 9.08
CA LEU A 98 1.03 -4.84 9.93
C LEU A 98 -0.11 -5.83 10.21
N ASP A 99 0.22 -7.09 10.50
CA ASP A 99 -0.77 -8.14 10.78
C ASP A 99 -1.74 -7.76 11.89
N GLY A 100 -1.22 -7.26 13.01
CA GLY A 100 -2.04 -6.83 14.16
C GLY A 100 -3.02 -5.71 13.80
N THR A 101 -2.52 -4.67 13.13
CA THR A 101 -3.34 -3.52 12.70
C THR A 101 -4.37 -3.92 11.66
N TRP A 102 -4.02 -4.83 10.74
CA TRP A 102 -4.97 -5.35 9.76
C TRP A 102 -6.06 -6.20 10.40
N LYS A 103 -5.70 -7.01 11.42
CA LYS A 103 -6.68 -7.79 12.21
C LYS A 103 -7.63 -6.86 12.97
N GLU A 104 -7.12 -5.81 13.60
CA GLU A 104 -7.94 -4.78 14.27
C GLU A 104 -8.92 -4.13 13.29
N TYR A 105 -8.44 -3.69 12.12
CA TYR A 105 -9.28 -3.14 11.07
C TYR A 105 -10.42 -4.09 10.67
N LYS A 106 -10.10 -5.35 10.40
CA LYS A 106 -11.11 -6.35 10.02
C LYS A 106 -12.15 -6.56 11.12
N LYS A 107 -11.72 -6.64 12.37
CA LYS A 107 -12.60 -6.81 13.52
C LYS A 107 -13.52 -5.59 13.71
N SER A 108 -12.97 -4.38 13.67
CA SER A 108 -13.72 -3.13 13.94
C SER A 108 -14.68 -2.74 12.81
N THR A 109 -14.48 -3.24 11.60
CA THR A 109 -15.29 -2.88 10.42
C THR A 109 -16.17 -3.99 9.88
N GLY A 110 -16.04 -5.22 10.42
CA GLY A 110 -16.75 -6.41 9.92
C GLY A 110 -16.20 -6.98 8.59
N HIS A 111 -15.13 -6.42 8.05
CA HIS A 111 -14.57 -6.79 6.73
C HIS A 111 -13.70 -8.05 6.78
N LYS A 112 -14.25 -9.20 7.19
CA LYS A 112 -13.52 -10.47 7.42
C LYS A 112 -12.65 -10.92 6.22
N TYR A 113 -13.12 -10.73 4.99
CA TYR A 113 -12.48 -11.23 3.77
C TYR A 113 -11.57 -10.21 3.06
N HIS A 114 -11.35 -9.04 3.64
CA HIS A 114 -10.44 -8.06 3.07
C HIS A 114 -9.00 -8.58 3.02
N ARG A 115 -8.29 -8.26 1.91
CA ARG A 115 -6.90 -8.68 1.64
C ARG A 115 -6.03 -7.45 1.38
N ARG A 116 -4.83 -7.41 1.97
CA ARG A 116 -3.86 -6.30 1.81
C ARG A 116 -3.32 -6.14 0.38
N SER A 117 -3.39 -7.20 -0.44
CA SER A 117 -3.05 -7.19 -1.86
C SER A 117 -4.17 -6.68 -2.78
N ASN A 118 -5.35 -6.39 -2.25
CA ASN A 118 -6.46 -5.81 -3.00
C ASN A 118 -6.50 -4.29 -2.80
N PHE A 119 -6.52 -3.53 -3.90
CA PHE A 119 -6.48 -2.07 -3.86
C PHE A 119 -7.67 -1.46 -3.10
N ALA A 120 -8.90 -1.89 -3.41
CA ALA A 120 -10.09 -1.36 -2.76
C ALA A 120 -10.12 -1.65 -1.25
N HIS A 121 -9.63 -2.81 -0.83
CA HIS A 121 -9.52 -3.15 0.58
C HIS A 121 -8.45 -2.32 1.29
N SER A 122 -7.33 -2.05 0.61
CA SER A 122 -6.23 -1.24 1.14
C SER A 122 -6.59 0.24 1.23
N THR A 123 -7.31 0.80 0.25
CA THR A 123 -7.82 2.18 0.35
C THR A 123 -8.83 2.31 1.49
N ASN A 124 -9.73 1.34 1.66
CA ASN A 124 -10.68 1.33 2.78
C ASN A 124 -9.95 1.27 4.15
N PHE A 125 -8.89 0.45 4.25
CA PHE A 125 -8.03 0.40 5.43
C PHE A 125 -7.36 1.76 5.72
N ILE A 126 -6.78 2.40 4.71
CA ILE A 126 -6.15 3.73 4.85
C ILE A 126 -7.18 4.75 5.35
N GLY A 127 -8.38 4.75 4.75
CA GLY A 127 -9.47 5.61 5.18
C GLY A 127 -9.87 5.39 6.64
N TRP A 128 -10.03 4.13 7.05
CA TRP A 128 -10.30 3.76 8.43
C TRP A 128 -9.20 4.22 9.40
N TYR A 129 -7.92 4.01 9.03
CA TYR A 129 -6.79 4.36 9.88
C TYR A 129 -6.67 5.88 10.07
N ILE A 130 -6.80 6.65 9.00
CA ILE A 130 -6.81 8.12 9.04
C ILE A 130 -7.98 8.64 9.89
N ASN A 131 -9.17 8.04 9.74
CA ASN A 131 -10.32 8.38 10.57
C ASN A 131 -10.08 8.03 12.06
N LYS A 132 -9.44 6.89 12.35
CA LYS A 132 -9.03 6.52 13.71
C LYS A 132 -8.03 7.54 14.28
N SER A 133 -7.01 7.94 13.52
CA SER A 133 -6.04 8.95 13.93
C SER A 133 -6.69 10.33 14.13
N ASN A 134 -7.65 10.71 13.30
CA ASN A 134 -8.43 11.94 13.50
C ASN A 134 -9.18 11.92 14.85
N ARG A 135 -9.86 10.83 15.17
CA ARG A 135 -10.63 10.69 16.43
C ARG A 135 -9.75 10.64 17.67
N LEU A 136 -8.61 9.94 17.61
CA LEU A 136 -7.76 9.69 18.78
C LEU A 136 -6.72 10.79 19.03
N LEU A 137 -6.31 11.50 17.97
CA LEU A 137 -5.19 12.45 18.01
C LEU A 137 -5.59 13.87 17.61
N GLY A 138 -6.84 14.10 17.18
CA GLY A 138 -7.30 15.40 16.68
C GLY A 138 -6.68 15.80 15.33
N ILE A 139 -5.96 14.92 14.63
CA ILE A 139 -5.30 15.24 13.37
C ILE A 139 -6.34 15.38 12.26
N SER A 140 -6.39 16.53 11.59
CA SER A 140 -7.26 16.72 10.42
C SER A 140 -7.03 15.62 9.37
N LYS A 141 -8.12 15.08 8.81
CA LYS A 141 -8.09 14.09 7.72
C LYS A 141 -7.44 14.62 6.45
N SER A 142 -7.33 15.93 6.28
CA SER A 142 -6.66 16.59 5.14
C SER A 142 -5.16 16.82 5.36
N ASN A 143 -4.66 16.71 6.61
CA ASN A 143 -3.26 16.92 6.95
C ASN A 143 -2.43 15.66 6.69
N ALA A 144 -1.97 15.49 5.44
CA ALA A 144 -1.22 14.30 5.02
C ALA A 144 0.10 14.14 5.78
N TYR A 145 0.77 15.23 6.15
CA TYR A 145 2.03 15.18 6.89
C TYR A 145 1.86 14.52 8.26
N LEU A 146 0.98 15.05 9.09
CA LEU A 146 0.75 14.50 10.43
C LEU A 146 0.07 13.13 10.40
N GLN A 147 -0.86 12.92 9.45
CA GLN A 147 -1.50 11.61 9.26
C GLN A 147 -0.49 10.53 8.87
N TYR A 148 0.50 10.86 8.02
CA TYR A 148 1.53 9.90 7.65
C TYR A 148 2.47 9.58 8.82
N LEU A 149 2.85 10.58 9.62
CA LEU A 149 3.63 10.35 10.85
C LEU A 149 2.90 9.42 11.82
N ALA A 150 1.60 9.66 12.04
CA ALA A 150 0.76 8.80 12.89
C ALA A 150 0.59 7.39 12.29
N TYR A 151 0.52 7.28 10.97
CA TYR A 151 0.42 6.00 10.26
C TYR A 151 1.67 5.15 10.47
N HIS A 152 2.84 5.76 10.31
CA HIS A 152 4.12 5.06 10.41
C HIS A 152 4.50 4.70 11.86
N GLN A 153 4.23 5.60 12.83
CA GLN A 153 4.59 5.40 14.24
C GLN A 153 3.52 4.65 15.06
N GLY A 154 2.32 4.51 14.51
CA GLY A 154 1.13 4.17 15.29
C GLY A 154 0.66 5.36 16.13
N GLN A 155 -0.61 5.36 16.55
CA GLN A 155 -1.20 6.46 17.31
C GLN A 155 -0.47 6.69 18.66
N ALA A 156 -0.06 5.62 19.34
CA ALA A 156 0.70 5.72 20.61
C ALA A 156 2.07 6.37 20.39
N GLY A 157 2.85 5.88 19.43
CA GLY A 157 4.16 6.44 19.09
C GLY A 157 4.10 7.88 18.58
N PHE A 158 3.01 8.28 17.94
CA PHE A 158 2.79 9.67 17.55
C PHE A 158 2.55 10.56 18.79
N LYS A 159 1.74 10.11 19.76
CA LYS A 159 1.50 10.87 21.01
C LYS A 159 2.78 11.15 21.80
N THR A 160 3.72 10.21 21.85
CA THR A 160 5.01 10.40 22.54
C THR A 160 5.97 11.33 21.81
N GLY A 161 5.67 11.71 20.57
CA GLY A 161 6.57 12.52 19.75
C GLY A 161 7.82 11.79 19.26
N ALA A 162 7.87 10.46 19.34
CA ALA A 162 9.02 9.63 18.94
C ALA A 162 9.45 9.81 17.47
N TYR A 163 8.61 10.42 16.62
CA TYR A 163 8.94 10.76 15.24
C TYR A 163 9.82 12.01 15.10
N LYS A 164 9.85 12.90 16.09
CA LYS A 164 10.50 14.24 15.98
C LYS A 164 12.00 14.17 15.68
N THR A 165 12.69 13.14 16.17
CA THR A 165 14.11 12.90 15.94
C THR A 165 14.41 12.08 14.67
N LYS A 166 13.41 11.53 14.01
CA LYS A 166 13.55 10.64 12.86
C LYS A 166 13.57 11.42 11.54
N LYS A 167 14.67 12.10 11.23
CA LYS A 167 14.82 12.96 10.04
C LYS A 167 14.31 12.31 8.75
N ALA A 168 14.71 11.07 8.47
CA ALA A 168 14.26 10.34 7.27
C ALA A 168 12.74 10.18 7.22
N LEU A 169 12.07 9.88 8.33
CA LEU A 169 10.62 9.79 8.39
C LEU A 169 9.94 11.14 8.14
N LEU A 170 10.49 12.23 8.70
CA LEU A 170 9.97 13.58 8.47
C LEU A 170 10.01 13.94 6.98
N GLU A 171 11.09 13.61 6.27
CA GLU A 171 11.21 13.84 4.83
C GLU A 171 10.22 12.99 4.02
N VAL A 172 10.04 11.72 4.38
CA VAL A 172 9.01 10.87 3.73
C VAL A 172 7.61 11.44 3.96
N ALA A 173 7.30 11.92 5.15
CA ALA A 173 6.01 12.55 5.45
C ALA A 173 5.79 13.84 4.64
N LYS A 174 6.81 14.69 4.47
CA LYS A 174 6.76 15.88 3.59
C LYS A 174 6.48 15.49 2.15
N LYS A 175 7.19 14.48 1.62
CA LYS A 175 7.00 13.97 0.26
C LYS A 175 5.59 13.40 0.07
N THR A 176 5.05 12.70 1.06
CA THR A 176 3.68 12.18 1.04
C THR A 176 2.65 13.31 0.99
N ALA A 177 2.85 14.36 1.78
CA ALA A 177 2.00 15.55 1.75
C ALA A 177 2.05 16.29 0.40
N LEU A 178 3.22 16.39 -0.21
CA LEU A 178 3.38 16.96 -1.55
C LEU A 178 2.66 16.10 -2.61
N ASN A 179 2.85 14.77 -2.59
CA ASN A 179 2.14 13.86 -3.48
C ASN A 179 0.61 14.01 -3.35
N LYS A 180 0.09 14.09 -2.13
CA LYS A 180 -1.34 14.34 -1.88
C LYS A 180 -1.81 15.63 -2.54
N LYS A 181 -1.09 16.73 -2.37
CA LYS A 181 -1.44 18.03 -2.99
C LYS A 181 -1.45 17.97 -4.53
N ILE A 182 -0.46 17.28 -5.11
CA ILE A 182 -0.36 17.07 -6.56
C ILE A 182 -1.54 16.22 -7.05
N PHE A 183 -1.80 15.07 -6.42
CA PHE A 183 -2.86 14.16 -6.81
C PHE A 183 -4.25 14.78 -6.66
N ASP A 184 -4.53 15.52 -5.58
CA ASP A 184 -5.82 16.20 -5.43
C ASP A 184 -6.05 17.22 -6.56
N ARG A 185 -4.99 17.97 -6.97
CA ARG A 185 -5.08 18.92 -8.08
C ARG A 185 -5.34 18.21 -9.42
N GLN A 186 -4.64 17.12 -9.68
CA GLN A 186 -4.81 16.34 -10.92
C GLN A 186 -6.21 15.73 -11.00
N LEU A 187 -6.68 15.13 -9.90
CA LEU A 187 -7.97 14.43 -9.85
C LEU A 187 -9.18 15.36 -10.06
N LYS A 188 -9.06 16.65 -9.77
CA LYS A 188 -10.10 17.64 -10.12
C LYS A 188 -10.41 17.69 -11.63
N LYS A 189 -9.45 17.28 -12.47
CA LYS A 189 -9.60 17.33 -13.94
C LYS A 189 -10.17 16.04 -14.53
N CYS A 190 -10.18 14.91 -13.80
CA CYS A 190 -10.47 13.60 -14.38
C CYS A 190 -11.33 12.69 -13.47
N MET A 191 -11.78 13.17 -12.30
CA MET A 191 -12.58 12.39 -11.37
C MET A 191 -13.94 13.03 -11.07
#